data_3205a30e0e255fe4b05262b5a92041f7
#
_entry.id   3205a30e0e255fe4b05262b5a92041f7
#
_cell.length_a   1.000
_cell.length_b   1.000
_cell.length_c   1.000
_cell.angle_alpha   90.00
_cell.angle_beta   90.00
_cell.angle_gamma   90.00
#
_symmetry.space_group_name_H-M   'P 1'
#
loop_
_entity.id
_entity.type
_entity.pdbx_description
1 polymer ?
#
loop_
_entity_poly.entity_id
_entity_poly.type
_entity_poly.pdbx_seq_one_letter_code
_entity_poly.pdbx_strand_id
1 'polypeptide(L)'
;DDPEIRRLLVAAARDRSNPRAHENSVDVLAQECRSGRVCAKGAVRNALMVALRYDRSAAVRQKALEGLQPYIGDDMGVRDAVLEALLNDPDPDIRTEAIGLLTPVEADSSVREVLQTVANQDDNPYIRNVSREFLEQVSQQIQ
;
A
#
# COMPACT_ATOMS: atom_id res chain seq x y z
N ASP A 1 -12.51 -14.39 16.09
CA ASP A 1 -12.22 -12.98 15.95
C ASP A 1 -12.36 -12.29 17.32
N ASP A 2 -11.26 -12.21 18.08
CA ASP A 2 -11.23 -11.65 19.42
C ASP A 2 -10.77 -10.18 19.38
N PRO A 3 -11.63 -9.22 19.79
CA PRO A 3 -11.27 -7.80 19.80
C PRO A 3 -10.06 -7.47 20.67
N GLU A 4 -9.82 -8.24 21.73
CA GLU A 4 -8.68 -8.03 22.61
C GLU A 4 -7.36 -8.43 21.93
N ILE A 5 -7.34 -9.57 21.25
CA ILE A 5 -6.19 -10.02 20.47
C ILE A 5 -5.88 -8.99 19.38
N ARG A 6 -6.91 -8.49 18.70
CA ARG A 6 -6.76 -7.46 17.68
C ARG A 6 -6.11 -6.19 18.25
N ARG A 7 -6.55 -5.74 19.41
CA ARG A 7 -5.98 -4.58 20.10
C ARG A 7 -4.51 -4.78 20.44
N LEU A 8 -4.16 -5.99 20.92
CA LEU A 8 -2.79 -6.32 21.24
C LEU A 8 -1.89 -6.35 20.01
N LEU A 9 -2.40 -6.87 18.89
CA LEU A 9 -1.65 -6.89 17.62
C LEU A 9 -1.43 -5.48 17.08
N VAL A 10 -2.43 -4.62 17.15
CA VAL A 10 -2.29 -3.21 16.72
C VAL A 10 -1.26 -2.50 17.60
N ALA A 11 -1.31 -2.69 18.92
CA ALA A 11 -0.34 -2.11 19.83
C ALA A 11 1.07 -2.61 19.54
N ALA A 12 1.24 -3.92 19.31
CA ALA A 12 2.54 -4.51 18.99
C ALA A 12 3.06 -4.02 17.63
N ALA A 13 2.17 -3.79 16.66
CA ALA A 13 2.54 -3.24 15.35
C ALA A 13 2.99 -1.78 15.44
N ARG A 14 2.60 -1.06 16.48
CA ARG A 14 3.05 0.32 16.75
C ARG A 14 4.33 0.37 17.59
N ASP A 15 4.64 -0.69 18.32
CA ASP A 15 5.80 -0.74 19.20
C ASP A 15 7.03 -1.18 18.39
N ARG A 16 8.00 -0.29 18.26
CA ARG A 16 9.25 -0.54 17.53
C ARG A 16 10.40 -0.99 18.40
N SER A 17 10.17 -1.22 19.68
CA SER A 17 11.25 -1.61 20.63
C SER A 17 11.79 -3.02 20.33
N ASN A 18 10.98 -3.89 19.71
CA ASN A 18 11.39 -5.22 19.29
C ASN A 18 11.10 -5.40 17.79
N PRO A 19 12.11 -5.27 16.90
CA PRO A 19 11.88 -5.31 15.45
C PRO A 19 11.25 -6.59 14.94
N ARG A 20 11.60 -7.75 15.51
CA ARG A 20 11.02 -9.03 15.06
C ARG A 20 9.54 -9.15 15.45
N ALA A 21 9.20 -8.78 16.69
CA ALA A 21 7.82 -8.80 17.14
C ALA A 21 6.97 -7.78 16.37
N HIS A 22 7.55 -6.61 16.09
CA HIS A 22 6.91 -5.58 15.27
C HIS A 22 6.59 -6.10 13.87
N GLU A 23 7.57 -6.68 13.19
CA GLU A 23 7.40 -7.23 11.84
C GLU A 23 6.36 -8.35 11.83
N ASN A 24 6.41 -9.27 12.79
CA ASN A 24 5.45 -10.37 12.89
C ASN A 24 4.03 -9.84 13.12
N SER A 25 3.87 -8.81 13.94
CA SER A 25 2.55 -8.23 14.23
C SER A 25 1.96 -7.55 12.99
N VAL A 26 2.76 -6.83 12.22
CA VAL A 26 2.33 -6.22 10.97
C VAL A 26 1.95 -7.30 9.96
N ASP A 27 2.74 -8.37 9.86
CA ASP A 27 2.45 -9.49 8.95
C ASP A 27 1.10 -10.16 9.28
N VAL A 28 0.83 -10.44 10.56
CA VAL A 28 -0.44 -11.01 10.98
C VAL A 28 -1.60 -10.07 10.65
N LEU A 29 -1.47 -8.78 10.95
CA LEU A 29 -2.51 -7.79 10.62
C LEU A 29 -2.75 -7.71 9.11
N ALA A 30 -1.69 -7.74 8.31
CA ALA A 30 -1.80 -7.70 6.85
C ALA A 30 -2.53 -8.94 6.31
N GLN A 31 -2.23 -10.13 6.83
CA GLN A 31 -2.92 -11.36 6.44
C GLN A 31 -4.40 -11.32 6.83
N GLU A 32 -4.71 -10.83 8.01
CA GLU A 32 -6.10 -10.68 8.46
C GLU A 32 -6.87 -9.66 7.61
N CYS A 33 -6.21 -8.59 7.19
CA CYS A 33 -6.80 -7.63 6.27
C CYS A 33 -7.11 -8.24 4.90
N ARG A 34 -6.19 -9.03 4.35
CA ARG A 34 -6.42 -9.68 3.06
C ARG A 34 -7.59 -10.67 3.10
N SER A 35 -7.82 -11.30 4.24
CA SER A 35 -8.95 -12.19 4.41
C SER A 35 -10.28 -11.45 4.57
N GLY A 36 -10.26 -10.14 4.74
CA GLY A 36 -11.46 -9.30 4.85
C GLY A 36 -12.15 -9.30 6.19
N ARG A 37 -11.64 -10.04 7.18
CA ARG A 37 -12.35 -10.23 8.45
C ARG A 37 -12.13 -9.14 9.49
N VAL A 38 -10.94 -8.54 9.51
CA VAL A 38 -10.52 -7.66 10.61
C VAL A 38 -10.42 -6.20 10.19
N CYS A 39 -10.18 -5.94 8.90
CA CYS A 39 -9.98 -4.60 8.39
C CYS A 39 -11.26 -3.78 8.22
N ALA A 40 -12.44 -4.39 8.42
CA ALA A 40 -13.72 -3.71 8.26
C ALA A 40 -13.90 -2.53 9.23
N LYS A 41 -13.18 -2.50 10.35
CA LYS A 41 -13.35 -1.49 11.40
C LYS A 41 -12.30 -0.38 11.40
N GLY A 42 -11.59 -0.17 10.36
CA GLY A 42 -10.71 0.99 10.19
C GLY A 42 -9.44 1.03 11.05
N ALA A 43 -9.45 0.54 12.29
CA ALA A 43 -8.29 0.61 13.18
C ALA A 43 -7.09 -0.18 12.63
N VAL A 44 -7.34 -1.37 12.09
CA VAL A 44 -6.29 -2.19 11.49
C VAL A 44 -5.81 -1.58 10.19
N ARG A 45 -6.72 -1.08 9.33
CA ARG A 45 -6.34 -0.36 8.11
C ARG A 45 -5.47 0.86 8.43
N ASN A 46 -5.84 1.63 9.45
CA ASN A 46 -5.06 2.79 9.88
C ASN A 46 -3.66 2.38 10.35
N ALA A 47 -3.54 1.30 11.11
CA ALA A 47 -2.23 0.79 11.56
C ALA A 47 -1.36 0.38 10.36
N LEU A 48 -1.94 -0.26 9.35
CA LEU A 48 -1.22 -0.63 8.13
C LEU A 48 -0.83 0.60 7.29
N MET A 49 -1.69 1.61 7.22
CA MET A 49 -1.35 2.86 6.53
C MET A 49 -0.19 3.59 7.21
N VAL A 50 -0.16 3.62 8.55
CA VAL A 50 0.96 4.19 9.29
C VAL A 50 2.24 3.40 9.04
N ALA A 51 2.15 2.06 9.05
CA ALA A 51 3.31 1.21 8.77
C ALA A 51 3.84 1.46 7.35
N LEU A 52 2.97 1.54 6.35
CA LEU A 52 3.36 1.80 4.97
C LEU A 52 4.10 3.14 4.82
N ARG A 53 3.62 4.18 5.50
CA ARG A 53 4.19 5.54 5.38
C ARG A 53 5.48 5.71 6.16
N TYR A 54 5.57 5.13 7.35
CA TYR A 54 6.58 5.56 8.32
C TYR A 54 7.49 4.45 8.85
N ASP A 55 7.22 3.19 8.54
CA ASP A 55 8.07 2.12 9.06
C ASP A 55 9.46 2.17 8.42
N ARG A 56 10.48 1.91 9.22
CA ARG A 56 11.88 1.92 8.75
C ARG A 56 12.22 0.69 7.91
N SER A 57 11.54 -0.43 8.17
CA SER A 57 11.80 -1.68 7.46
C SER A 57 11.02 -1.73 6.14
N ALA A 58 11.72 -1.90 5.03
CA ALA A 58 11.10 -2.10 3.73
C ALA A 58 10.22 -3.36 3.72
N ALA A 59 10.64 -4.42 4.42
CA ALA A 59 9.85 -5.64 4.53
C ALA A 59 8.50 -5.38 5.22
N VAL A 60 8.48 -4.57 6.26
CA VAL A 60 7.24 -4.18 6.96
C VAL A 60 6.37 -3.33 6.05
N ARG A 61 6.94 -2.34 5.37
CA ARG A 61 6.18 -1.49 4.42
C ARG A 61 5.55 -2.32 3.31
N GLN A 62 6.29 -3.30 2.77
CA GLN A 62 5.77 -4.19 1.73
C GLN A 62 4.59 -5.03 2.23
N LYS A 63 4.71 -5.61 3.43
CA LYS A 63 3.61 -6.38 4.04
C LYS A 63 2.37 -5.53 4.28
N ALA A 64 2.56 -4.30 4.74
CA ALA A 64 1.47 -3.34 4.94
C ALA A 64 0.78 -3.03 3.61
N LEU A 65 1.53 -2.79 2.55
CA LEU A 65 1.00 -2.54 1.21
C LEU A 65 0.15 -3.72 0.73
N GLU A 66 0.65 -4.94 0.87
CA GLU A 66 -0.08 -6.16 0.48
C GLU A 66 -1.40 -6.31 1.26
N GLY A 67 -1.37 -6.02 2.56
CA GLY A 67 -2.56 -6.10 3.41
C GLY A 67 -3.62 -5.08 3.06
N LEU A 68 -3.23 -3.93 2.50
CA LEU A 68 -4.16 -2.86 2.11
C LEU A 68 -4.77 -3.08 0.72
N GLN A 69 -4.26 -4.02 -0.07
CA GLN A 69 -4.69 -4.25 -1.45
C GLN A 69 -6.21 -4.36 -1.62
N PRO A 70 -6.95 -5.13 -0.80
CA PRO A 70 -8.40 -5.30 -1.01
C PRO A 70 -9.21 -4.01 -0.86
N TYR A 71 -8.64 -2.97 -0.24
CA TYR A 71 -9.36 -1.74 0.12
C TYR A 71 -9.05 -0.55 -0.78
N ILE A 72 -8.18 -0.71 -1.77
CA ILE A 72 -7.76 0.38 -2.66
C ILE A 72 -8.95 0.95 -3.45
N GLY A 73 -9.87 0.10 -3.89
CA GLY A 73 -11.05 0.53 -4.64
C GLY A 73 -12.08 1.27 -3.80
N ASP A 74 -12.19 0.93 -2.53
CA ASP A 74 -13.31 1.35 -1.67
C ASP A 74 -12.93 2.41 -0.64
N ASP A 75 -11.65 2.59 -0.34
CA ASP A 75 -11.18 3.48 0.71
C ASP A 75 -10.20 4.49 0.13
N MET A 76 -10.61 5.76 0.08
CA MET A 76 -9.75 6.83 -0.47
C MET A 76 -8.51 7.07 0.35
N GLY A 77 -8.56 6.88 1.67
CA GLY A 77 -7.39 6.98 2.53
C GLY A 77 -6.34 5.93 2.21
N VAL A 78 -6.77 4.70 1.94
CA VAL A 78 -5.89 3.62 1.49
C VAL A 78 -5.29 3.94 0.13
N ARG A 79 -6.12 4.39 -0.82
CA ARG A 79 -5.67 4.81 -2.15
C ARG A 79 -4.59 5.88 -2.05
N ASP A 80 -4.83 6.92 -1.24
CA ASP A 80 -3.88 8.01 -1.06
C ASP A 80 -2.57 7.52 -0.45
N ALA A 81 -2.62 6.59 0.50
CA ALA A 81 -1.43 6.00 1.10
C ALA A 81 -0.60 5.22 0.07
N VAL A 82 -1.26 4.49 -0.83
CA VAL A 82 -0.59 3.75 -1.91
C VAL A 82 0.03 4.71 -2.94
N LEU A 83 -0.69 5.77 -3.31
CA LEU A 83 -0.16 6.80 -4.22
C LEU A 83 1.06 7.50 -3.60
N GLU A 84 1.02 7.79 -2.32
CA GLU A 84 2.15 8.39 -1.61
C GLU A 84 3.36 7.45 -1.58
N ALA A 85 3.14 6.16 -1.37
CA ALA A 85 4.20 5.16 -1.44
C ALA A 85 4.81 5.09 -2.85
N LEU A 86 3.99 5.13 -3.88
CA LEU A 86 4.46 5.16 -5.26
C LEU A 86 5.35 6.38 -5.54
N LEU A 87 4.99 7.54 -5.01
CA LEU A 87 5.76 8.77 -5.23
C LEU A 87 7.04 8.82 -4.40
N ASN A 88 7.02 8.35 -3.16
CA ASN A 88 8.01 8.72 -2.16
C ASN A 88 8.72 7.55 -1.48
N ASP A 89 8.27 6.30 -1.64
CA ASP A 89 8.94 5.20 -0.96
C ASP A 89 10.38 5.07 -1.47
N PRO A 90 11.38 4.98 -0.57
CA PRO A 90 12.78 4.86 -1.00
C PRO A 90 13.09 3.53 -1.69
N ASP A 91 12.27 2.49 -1.49
CA ASP A 91 12.50 1.18 -2.09
C ASP A 91 11.80 1.10 -3.46
N PRO A 92 12.56 0.92 -4.56
CA PRO A 92 11.97 0.81 -5.89
C PRO A 92 11.06 -0.40 -6.06
N ASP A 93 11.27 -1.47 -5.30
CA ASP A 93 10.40 -2.64 -5.35
C ASP A 93 9.00 -2.33 -4.81
N ILE A 94 8.93 -1.54 -3.75
CA ILE A 94 7.66 -1.07 -3.19
C ILE A 94 6.95 -0.14 -4.17
N ARG A 95 7.68 0.80 -4.80
CA ARG A 95 7.09 1.68 -5.82
C ARG A 95 6.53 0.88 -7.00
N THR A 96 7.26 -0.13 -7.47
CA THR A 96 6.80 -1.01 -8.56
C THR A 96 5.53 -1.77 -8.17
N GLU A 97 5.50 -2.35 -6.98
CA GLU A 97 4.33 -3.09 -6.50
C GLU A 97 3.10 -2.17 -6.38
N ALA A 98 3.30 -0.94 -5.90
CA ALA A 98 2.22 0.03 -5.78
C ALA A 98 1.55 0.32 -7.12
N ILE A 99 2.30 0.38 -8.22
CA ILE A 99 1.73 0.58 -9.56
C ILE A 99 0.74 -0.54 -9.89
N GLY A 100 1.15 -1.80 -9.69
CA GLY A 100 0.29 -2.95 -10.00
C GLY A 100 -0.99 -2.98 -9.18
N LEU A 101 -0.93 -2.51 -7.93
CA LEU A 101 -2.08 -2.49 -7.04
C LEU A 101 -3.11 -1.42 -7.38
N LEU A 102 -2.76 -0.45 -8.23
CA LEU A 102 -3.67 0.64 -8.62
C LEU A 102 -4.60 0.27 -9.79
N THR A 103 -4.49 -0.94 -10.34
CA THR A 103 -5.35 -1.38 -11.44
C THR A 103 -6.84 -1.20 -11.16
N PRO A 104 -7.39 -1.53 -9.97
CA PRO A 104 -8.82 -1.33 -9.70
C PRO A 104 -9.28 0.13 -9.78
N VAL A 105 -8.37 1.08 -9.68
CA VAL A 105 -8.69 2.53 -9.73
C VAL A 105 -8.02 3.21 -10.92
N GLU A 106 -7.67 2.47 -11.96
CA GLU A 106 -6.94 2.97 -13.13
C GLU A 106 -7.68 4.07 -13.89
N ALA A 107 -9.00 4.12 -13.81
CA ALA A 107 -9.80 5.15 -14.49
C ALA A 107 -9.88 6.47 -13.72
N ASP A 108 -9.43 6.50 -12.47
CA ASP A 108 -9.45 7.69 -11.64
C ASP A 108 -8.43 8.72 -12.14
N SER A 109 -8.87 9.97 -12.35
CA SER A 109 -8.01 11.01 -12.92
C SER A 109 -6.84 11.37 -11.99
N SER A 110 -7.03 11.35 -10.68
CA SER A 110 -5.95 11.64 -9.73
C SER A 110 -4.90 10.55 -9.74
N VAL A 111 -5.31 9.29 -9.91
CA VAL A 111 -4.38 8.16 -10.06
C VAL A 111 -3.56 8.31 -11.33
N ARG A 112 -4.21 8.65 -12.45
CA ARG A 112 -3.52 8.88 -13.73
C ARG A 112 -2.53 10.04 -13.66
N GLU A 113 -2.89 11.13 -12.97
CA GLU A 113 -1.99 12.27 -12.79
C GLU A 113 -0.71 11.86 -12.03
N VAL A 114 -0.84 11.09 -10.96
CA VAL A 114 0.30 10.58 -10.21
C VAL A 114 1.16 9.67 -11.09
N LEU A 115 0.54 8.77 -11.85
CA LEU A 115 1.28 7.88 -12.75
C LEU A 115 2.00 8.64 -13.86
N GLN A 116 1.44 9.73 -14.38
CA GLN A 116 2.12 10.61 -15.34
C GLN A 116 3.35 11.27 -14.70
N THR A 117 3.23 11.73 -13.48
CA THR A 117 4.37 12.28 -12.73
C THR A 117 5.48 11.23 -12.57
N VAL A 118 5.12 10.02 -12.16
CA VAL A 118 6.08 8.92 -11.99
C VAL A 118 6.73 8.55 -13.32
N ALA A 119 5.94 8.47 -14.40
CA ALA A 119 6.45 8.17 -15.74
C ALA A 119 7.49 9.19 -16.24
N ASN A 120 7.37 10.43 -15.80
CA ASN A 120 8.26 11.50 -16.22
C ASN A 120 9.42 11.76 -15.26
N GLN A 121 9.25 11.51 -13.96
CA GLN A 121 10.15 12.03 -12.93
C GLN A 121 10.79 10.98 -12.03
N ASP A 122 10.30 9.73 -12.00
CA ASP A 122 10.91 8.71 -11.14
C ASP A 122 12.37 8.50 -11.55
N ASP A 123 13.25 8.38 -10.57
CA ASP A 123 14.68 8.20 -10.82
C ASP A 123 15.03 6.84 -11.44
N ASN A 124 14.13 5.85 -11.30
CA ASN A 124 14.33 4.50 -11.82
C ASN A 124 13.71 4.37 -13.21
N PRO A 125 14.51 4.09 -14.26
CA PRO A 125 13.98 3.96 -15.61
C PRO A 125 12.98 2.82 -15.78
N TYR A 126 13.13 1.74 -15.02
CA TYR A 126 12.17 0.63 -15.04
C TYR A 126 10.79 1.09 -14.55
N ILE A 127 10.76 1.86 -13.46
CA ILE A 127 9.51 2.38 -12.90
C ILE A 127 8.86 3.38 -13.87
N ARG A 128 9.65 4.24 -14.50
CA ARG A 128 9.12 5.14 -15.55
C ARG A 128 8.44 4.35 -16.66
N ASN A 129 9.07 3.28 -17.13
CA ASN A 129 8.52 2.45 -18.20
C ASN A 129 7.25 1.71 -17.78
N VAL A 130 7.23 1.12 -16.59
CA VAL A 130 6.05 0.42 -16.06
C VAL A 130 4.87 1.39 -15.93
N SER A 131 5.12 2.62 -15.48
CA SER A 131 4.10 3.65 -15.36
C SER A 131 3.53 4.06 -16.73
N ARG A 132 4.38 4.20 -17.75
CA ARG A 132 3.95 4.49 -19.12
C ARG A 132 3.10 3.36 -19.69
N GLU A 133 3.51 2.11 -19.50
CA GLU A 133 2.74 0.95 -19.95
C GLU A 133 1.35 0.91 -19.29
N PHE A 134 1.28 1.18 -18.00
CA PHE A 134 0.01 1.27 -17.29
C PHE A 134 -0.90 2.33 -17.91
N LEU A 135 -0.38 3.52 -18.16
CA LEU A 135 -1.14 4.62 -18.77
C LEU A 135 -1.60 4.29 -20.20
N GLU A 136 -0.78 3.61 -20.98
CA GLU A 136 -1.14 3.18 -22.34
C GLU A 136 -2.28 2.17 -22.32
N GLN A 137 -2.26 1.20 -21.41
CA GLN A 137 -3.33 0.21 -21.28
C GLN A 137 -4.65 0.88 -20.89
N VAL A 138 -4.63 1.84 -19.97
CA VAL A 138 -5.81 2.60 -19.58
C VAL A 138 -6.39 3.37 -20.77
N SER A 139 -5.54 4.04 -21.55
CA SER A 139 -5.96 4.78 -22.73
C SER A 139 -6.64 3.88 -23.77
N GLN A 140 -6.14 2.66 -23.97
CA GLN A 140 -6.72 1.70 -24.89
C GLN A 140 -8.09 1.21 -24.44
N GLN A 141 -8.30 1.06 -23.15
CA GLN A 141 -9.59 0.60 -22.60
C GLN A 141 -10.66 1.68 -22.64
N ILE A 142 -10.29 2.95 -22.57
CA ILE A 142 -11.21 4.08 -22.57
C ILE A 142 -11.68 4.41 -24.00
N GLN A 143 -10.91 4.03 -25.00
CA GLN A 143 -11.29 4.18 -26.41
C GLN A 143 -12.24 3.05 -26.84
#